data_4bfe440ad9db07246394fb4a448d1c1b
#
_entry.id   4bfe440ad9db07246394fb4a448d1c1b
#
_cell.length_a   1.000
_cell.length_b   1.000
_cell.length_c   1.000
_cell.angle_alpha   90.00
_cell.angle_beta   90.00
_cell.angle_gamma   90.00
#
_symmetry.space_group_name_H-M   'P 1'
#
loop_
_entity.id
_entity.type
_entity.pdbx_description
1 polymer ?
#
loop_
_entity_poly.entity_id
_entity_poly.type
_entity_poly.pdbx_seq_one_letter_code
_entity_poly.pdbx_strand_id
1 'polypeptide(L)'
;MFRMTALIFCALVSSAAAAQSIDQTPPRMIAPEQLAKYWVMTNTSVDADVPNFGRNMNQPGCATVSFVVEKNGTTSTIKVQRVVPEGDLGKVAKSVAAGLHFEATVLNAGKDRVFSWLIFPFNLPADPAARTAVMKQCQIEKIDWKDH
;
A
#
# COMPACT_ATOMS: atom_id res chain seq x y z
N MET A 1 64.45 36.42 12.97
CA MET A 1 63.92 35.16 12.36
C MET A 1 62.84 34.63 13.27
N PHE A 2 61.58 34.97 12.98
CA PHE A 2 60.39 34.45 13.71
C PHE A 2 59.71 33.43 12.82
N ARG A 3 59.68 32.15 13.25
CA ARG A 3 58.93 31.07 12.60
C ARG A 3 57.54 31.00 13.21
N MET A 4 56.56 31.38 12.43
CA MET A 4 55.16 31.31 12.79
C MET A 4 54.62 29.94 12.36
N THR A 5 54.35 29.07 13.32
CA THR A 5 53.76 27.74 13.10
C THR A 5 52.24 27.86 13.14
N ALA A 6 51.57 27.71 12.00
CA ALA A 6 50.13 27.67 11.89
C ALA A 6 49.58 26.30 12.24
N LEU A 7 48.82 26.19 13.32
CA LEU A 7 48.06 24.98 13.71
C LEU A 7 46.71 24.99 12.94
N ILE A 8 46.55 24.04 12.02
CA ILE A 8 45.31 23.79 11.34
C ILE A 8 44.46 22.89 12.22
N PHE A 9 43.37 23.44 12.78
CA PHE A 9 42.38 22.68 13.52
C PHE A 9 41.39 22.06 12.53
N CYS A 10 41.48 20.76 12.29
CA CYS A 10 40.54 19.99 11.47
C CYS A 10 39.34 19.66 12.34
N ALA A 11 38.22 20.37 12.19
CA ALA A 11 36.96 20.06 12.85
C ALA A 11 36.28 18.89 12.13
N LEU A 12 36.27 17.72 12.76
CA LEU A 12 35.51 16.55 12.31
C LEU A 12 34.03 16.80 12.62
N VAL A 13 33.26 17.12 11.59
CA VAL A 13 31.79 17.17 11.68
C VAL A 13 31.27 15.73 11.61
N SER A 14 30.97 15.14 12.74
CA SER A 14 30.29 13.85 12.82
C SER A 14 28.83 14.01 12.46
N SER A 15 28.45 13.67 11.24
CA SER A 15 27.05 13.55 10.81
C SER A 15 26.41 12.34 11.49
N ALA A 16 25.67 12.58 12.55
CA ALA A 16 24.81 11.55 13.15
C ALA A 16 23.66 11.26 12.16
N ALA A 17 23.77 10.19 11.39
CA ALA A 17 22.66 9.64 10.65
C ALA A 17 21.62 9.13 11.67
N ALA A 18 20.50 9.83 11.80
CA ALA A 18 19.37 9.37 12.57
C ALA A 18 18.84 8.10 11.89
N ALA A 19 19.19 6.94 12.43
CA ALA A 19 18.58 5.68 12.04
C ALA A 19 17.09 5.77 12.42
N GLN A 20 16.22 5.92 11.42
CA GLN A 20 14.78 5.79 11.61
C GLN A 20 14.53 4.34 12.04
N SER A 21 14.16 4.13 13.28
CA SER A 21 13.73 2.84 13.80
C SER A 21 12.46 2.46 13.03
N ILE A 22 12.57 1.47 12.14
CA ILE A 22 11.41 0.84 11.49
C ILE A 22 10.63 0.19 12.63
N ASP A 23 9.39 0.63 12.81
CA ASP A 23 8.48 0.04 13.79
C ASP A 23 8.21 -1.43 13.38
N GLN A 24 8.86 -2.36 14.08
CA GLN A 24 8.76 -3.80 13.78
C GLN A 24 7.54 -4.45 14.45
N THR A 25 6.70 -3.66 15.12
CA THR A 25 5.47 -4.20 15.71
C THR A 25 4.57 -4.73 14.60
N PRO A 26 4.10 -5.99 14.66
CA PRO A 26 3.19 -6.52 13.66
C PRO A 26 1.94 -5.63 13.52
N PRO A 27 1.49 -5.32 12.31
CA PRO A 27 0.28 -4.53 12.12
C PRO A 27 -0.94 -5.31 12.60
N ARG A 28 -1.95 -4.59 13.09
CA ARG A 28 -3.23 -5.17 13.47
C ARG A 28 -3.95 -5.67 12.21
N MET A 29 -4.35 -6.93 12.18
CA MET A 29 -5.13 -7.48 11.07
C MET A 29 -6.59 -7.02 11.16
N ILE A 30 -7.09 -6.38 10.13
CA ILE A 30 -8.45 -5.88 10.02
C ILE A 30 -9.04 -6.33 8.69
N ALA A 31 -10.19 -6.99 8.73
CA ALA A 31 -10.91 -7.37 7.51
C ALA A 31 -11.37 -6.11 6.72
N PRO A 32 -11.46 -6.17 5.38
CA PRO A 32 -11.80 -5.02 4.55
C PRO A 32 -13.07 -4.28 4.99
N GLU A 33 -14.09 -5.01 5.42
CA GLU A 33 -15.38 -4.47 5.85
C GLU A 33 -15.29 -3.66 7.15
N GLN A 34 -14.22 -3.87 7.91
CA GLN A 34 -13.95 -3.17 9.17
C GLN A 34 -12.92 -2.05 9.02
N LEU A 35 -12.22 -1.99 7.89
CA LEU A 35 -11.11 -1.04 7.68
C LEU A 35 -11.56 0.40 7.92
N ALA A 36 -12.71 0.80 7.39
CA ALA A 36 -13.25 2.15 7.53
C ALA A 36 -13.57 2.57 8.98
N LYS A 37 -13.65 1.62 9.92
CA LYS A 37 -13.81 1.95 11.34
C LYS A 37 -12.52 2.49 11.97
N TYR A 38 -11.38 2.14 11.41
CA TYR A 38 -10.05 2.51 11.93
C TYR A 38 -9.35 3.53 11.04
N TRP A 39 -9.48 3.35 9.72
CA TRP A 39 -8.83 4.17 8.71
C TRP A 39 -9.82 4.52 7.60
N VAL A 40 -10.06 5.80 7.37
CA VAL A 40 -10.91 6.29 6.26
C VAL A 40 -10.01 6.68 5.10
N MET A 41 -10.31 6.14 3.91
CA MET A 41 -9.64 6.55 2.68
C MET A 41 -10.01 7.99 2.34
N THR A 42 -9.01 8.83 2.07
CA THR A 42 -9.20 10.27 1.86
C THR A 42 -9.06 10.70 0.41
N ASN A 43 -8.32 9.94 -0.41
CA ASN A 43 -8.21 10.24 -1.82
C ASN A 43 -9.21 9.44 -2.66
N THR A 44 -9.92 10.15 -3.55
CA THR A 44 -10.96 9.58 -4.42
C THR A 44 -10.44 9.20 -5.81
N SER A 45 -9.23 9.66 -6.15
CA SER A 45 -8.55 9.32 -7.39
C SER A 45 -7.08 9.04 -7.11
N VAL A 46 -6.54 8.06 -7.81
CA VAL A 46 -5.13 7.68 -7.75
C VAL A 46 -4.65 7.49 -9.18
N ASP A 47 -3.51 8.11 -9.50
CA ASP A 47 -2.85 7.87 -10.78
C ASP A 47 -2.24 6.47 -10.75
N ALA A 48 -2.74 5.61 -11.62
CA ALA A 48 -2.25 4.26 -11.77
C ALA A 48 -1.15 4.19 -12.84
N ASP A 49 -0.10 3.44 -12.54
CA ASP A 49 0.88 3.08 -13.55
C ASP A 49 0.30 1.98 -14.45
N VAL A 50 -0.17 2.38 -15.63
CA VAL A 50 -0.81 1.49 -16.60
C VAL A 50 0.19 1.13 -17.68
N PRO A 51 0.57 -0.14 -17.85
CA PRO A 51 1.47 -0.57 -18.93
C PRO A 51 0.87 -0.29 -20.30
N ASN A 52 1.66 0.28 -21.24
CA ASN A 52 1.22 0.53 -22.61
C ASN A 52 0.88 -0.78 -23.37
N PHE A 53 1.53 -1.88 -23.01
CA PHE A 53 1.34 -3.20 -23.61
C PHE A 53 1.19 -4.24 -22.48
N GLY A 54 -0.01 -4.30 -21.90
CA GLY A 54 -0.31 -5.24 -20.82
C GLY A 54 -1.19 -6.40 -21.29
N ARG A 55 -0.94 -7.59 -20.73
CA ARG A 55 -1.77 -8.77 -21.00
C ARG A 55 -3.10 -8.67 -20.26
N ASN A 56 -4.20 -8.91 -20.98
CA ASN A 56 -5.59 -8.92 -20.47
C ASN A 56 -6.09 -7.58 -19.89
N MET A 57 -5.46 -6.46 -20.24
CA MET A 57 -5.79 -5.14 -19.70
C MET A 57 -7.22 -4.67 -20.03
N ASN A 58 -7.78 -5.11 -21.16
CA ASN A 58 -9.11 -4.68 -21.64
C ASN A 58 -10.22 -5.68 -21.31
N GLN A 59 -9.90 -6.76 -20.57
CA GLN A 59 -10.90 -7.76 -20.19
C GLN A 59 -11.56 -7.39 -18.86
N PRO A 60 -12.82 -7.77 -18.64
CA PRO A 60 -13.43 -7.73 -17.33
C PRO A 60 -12.61 -8.54 -16.34
N GLY A 61 -12.31 -7.95 -15.19
CA GLY A 61 -11.45 -8.62 -14.21
C GLY A 61 -11.41 -7.92 -12.87
N CYS A 62 -10.61 -8.49 -11.99
CA CYS A 62 -10.36 -7.97 -10.66
C CYS A 62 -8.98 -8.37 -10.13
N ALA A 63 -8.47 -7.63 -9.18
CA ALA A 63 -7.28 -8.00 -8.43
C ALA A 63 -7.47 -7.73 -6.95
N THR A 64 -7.04 -8.67 -6.10
CA THR A 64 -6.98 -8.50 -4.65
C THR A 64 -5.58 -8.14 -4.25
N VAL A 65 -5.43 -7.02 -3.57
CA VAL A 65 -4.15 -6.51 -3.10
C VAL A 65 -4.22 -6.28 -1.61
N SER A 66 -3.27 -6.85 -0.88
CA SER A 66 -3.07 -6.61 0.55
C SER A 66 -2.00 -5.54 0.77
N PHE A 67 -2.13 -4.81 1.86
CA PHE A 67 -1.23 -3.71 2.22
C PHE A 67 -1.29 -3.43 3.72
N VAL A 68 -0.32 -2.67 4.19
CA VAL A 68 -0.33 -2.08 5.53
C VAL A 68 -0.64 -0.60 5.40
N VAL A 69 -1.59 -0.09 6.19
CA VAL A 69 -1.76 1.33 6.42
C VAL A 69 -0.79 1.74 7.54
N GLU A 70 0.12 2.63 7.22
CA GLU A 70 1.14 3.14 8.14
C GLU A 70 0.59 4.25 9.04
N LYS A 71 1.31 4.58 10.11
CA LYS A 71 0.93 5.63 11.07
C LYS A 71 0.68 7.01 10.45
N ASN A 72 1.32 7.29 9.32
CA ASN A 72 1.13 8.53 8.55
C ASN A 72 -0.02 8.47 7.53
N GLY A 73 -0.74 7.33 7.46
CA GLY A 73 -1.86 7.14 6.54
C GLY A 73 -1.46 6.71 5.13
N THR A 74 -0.18 6.51 4.83
CA THR A 74 0.26 5.94 3.55
C THR A 74 0.20 4.42 3.58
N THR A 75 0.30 3.78 2.42
CA THR A 75 0.36 2.33 2.32
C THR A 75 1.78 1.82 2.14
N SER A 76 2.05 0.64 2.69
CA SER A 76 3.32 -0.08 2.55
C SER A 76 3.09 -1.58 2.42
N THR A 77 4.14 -2.35 2.20
CA THR A 77 4.11 -3.82 2.16
C THR A 77 2.97 -4.33 1.27
N ILE A 78 2.99 -3.87 0.00
CA ILE A 78 1.89 -4.07 -0.94
C ILE A 78 2.13 -5.35 -1.73
N LYS A 79 1.17 -6.30 -1.68
CA LYS A 79 1.26 -7.58 -2.37
C LYS A 79 -0.01 -7.91 -3.12
N VAL A 80 0.13 -8.33 -4.38
CA VAL A 80 -0.98 -8.87 -5.16
C VAL A 80 -1.23 -10.31 -4.69
N GLN A 81 -2.41 -10.56 -4.17
CA GLN A 81 -2.81 -11.86 -3.64
C GLN A 81 -3.53 -12.71 -4.70
N ARG A 82 -4.30 -12.05 -5.56
CA ARG A 82 -5.05 -12.70 -6.65
C ARG A 82 -5.28 -11.73 -7.78
N VAL A 83 -5.25 -12.21 -9.00
CA VAL A 83 -5.64 -11.45 -10.19
C VAL A 83 -6.38 -12.39 -11.15
N VAL A 84 -7.50 -11.90 -11.70
CA VAL A 84 -8.35 -12.64 -12.64
C VAL A 84 -8.81 -11.67 -13.73
N PRO A 85 -8.60 -11.99 -15.02
CA PRO A 85 -7.77 -13.09 -15.52
C PRO A 85 -6.28 -12.87 -15.23
N GLU A 86 -5.48 -13.93 -15.28
CA GLU A 86 -4.02 -13.79 -15.16
C GLU A 86 -3.47 -12.79 -16.17
N GLY A 87 -2.70 -11.80 -15.69
CA GLY A 87 -2.18 -10.74 -16.53
C GLY A 87 -1.67 -9.54 -15.75
N ASP A 88 -1.62 -8.38 -16.39
CA ASP A 88 -0.99 -7.19 -15.83
C ASP A 88 -1.93 -6.30 -14.99
N LEU A 89 -3.22 -6.67 -14.84
CA LEU A 89 -4.16 -5.98 -13.96
C LEU A 89 -3.68 -5.91 -12.51
N GLY A 90 -2.96 -6.94 -12.06
CA GLY A 90 -2.36 -6.95 -10.73
C GLY A 90 -1.30 -5.87 -10.52
N LYS A 91 -0.53 -5.52 -11.56
CA LYS A 91 0.46 -4.42 -11.50
C LYS A 91 -0.24 -3.08 -11.35
N VAL A 92 -1.33 -2.87 -12.10
CA VAL A 92 -2.16 -1.66 -11.99
C VAL A 92 -2.77 -1.55 -10.60
N ALA A 93 -3.39 -2.63 -10.09
CA ALA A 93 -3.97 -2.65 -8.75
C ALA A 93 -2.93 -2.35 -7.67
N LYS A 94 -1.71 -2.90 -7.79
CA LYS A 94 -0.59 -2.62 -6.88
C LYS A 94 -0.19 -1.14 -6.91
N SER A 95 -0.12 -0.54 -8.10
CA SER A 95 0.18 0.88 -8.28
C SER A 95 -0.90 1.76 -7.65
N VAL A 96 -2.19 1.43 -7.88
CA VAL A 96 -3.31 2.13 -7.21
C VAL A 96 -3.20 2.00 -5.69
N ALA A 97 -2.97 0.79 -5.18
CA ALA A 97 -2.84 0.57 -3.74
C ALA A 97 -1.69 1.38 -3.12
N ALA A 98 -0.59 1.59 -3.85
CA ALA A 98 0.54 2.41 -3.41
C ALA A 98 0.21 3.91 -3.29
N GLY A 99 -0.76 4.38 -4.06
CA GLY A 99 -1.22 5.77 -4.03
C GLY A 99 -2.37 6.05 -3.06
N LEU A 100 -2.87 5.05 -2.34
CA LEU A 100 -3.95 5.26 -1.37
C LEU A 100 -3.45 6.04 -0.15
N HIS A 101 -4.32 6.94 0.33
CA HIS A 101 -4.11 7.71 1.56
C HIS A 101 -5.29 7.56 2.49
N PHE A 102 -4.98 7.48 3.78
CA PHE A 102 -5.95 7.24 4.83
C PHE A 102 -5.78 8.23 5.99
N GLU A 103 -6.88 8.55 6.64
CA GLU A 103 -6.90 9.26 7.91
C GLU A 103 -7.43 8.37 9.03
N ALA A 104 -6.78 8.44 10.19
CA ALA A 104 -7.20 7.66 11.35
C ALA A 104 -8.51 8.19 11.91
N THR A 105 -9.42 7.29 12.23
CA THR A 105 -10.66 7.63 12.93
C THR A 105 -10.43 7.82 14.43
N VAL A 106 -11.47 8.25 15.14
CA VAL A 106 -11.43 8.34 16.62
C VAL A 106 -11.19 6.98 17.28
N LEU A 107 -11.61 5.87 16.64
CA LEU A 107 -11.37 4.52 17.15
C LEU A 107 -9.91 4.08 16.98
N ASN A 108 -9.14 4.82 16.18
CA ASN A 108 -7.71 4.59 15.96
C ASN A 108 -6.89 5.86 16.24
N ALA A 109 -7.24 6.57 17.32
CA ALA A 109 -6.55 7.81 17.70
C ALA A 109 -5.03 7.62 17.91
N GLY A 110 -4.60 6.40 18.26
CA GLY A 110 -3.19 6.01 18.38
C GLY A 110 -2.50 5.81 17.03
N LYS A 111 -3.23 5.85 15.93
CA LYS A 111 -2.72 5.60 14.57
C LYS A 111 -2.01 4.25 14.46
N ASP A 112 -2.60 3.21 15.04
CA ASP A 112 -2.08 1.86 14.96
C ASP A 112 -1.99 1.43 13.50
N ARG A 113 -0.88 0.78 13.16
CA ARG A 113 -0.70 0.19 11.82
C ARG A 113 -1.71 -0.92 11.60
N VAL A 114 -2.32 -0.95 10.42
CA VAL A 114 -3.36 -1.92 10.06
C VAL A 114 -2.98 -2.65 8.79
N PHE A 115 -2.98 -3.99 8.85
CA PHE A 115 -2.93 -4.85 7.68
C PHE A 115 -4.36 -5.15 7.20
N SER A 116 -4.61 -4.93 5.92
CA SER A 116 -5.89 -5.23 5.26
C SER A 116 -5.69 -5.53 3.78
N TRP A 117 -6.78 -5.75 3.05
CA TRP A 117 -6.76 -5.96 1.60
C TRP A 117 -7.98 -5.34 0.96
N LEU A 118 -7.88 -5.04 -0.34
CA LEU A 118 -8.99 -4.55 -1.15
C LEU A 118 -9.07 -5.28 -2.47
N ILE A 119 -10.27 -5.34 -3.04
CA ILE A 119 -10.51 -5.86 -4.38
C ILE A 119 -10.66 -4.66 -5.32
N PHE A 120 -9.80 -4.61 -6.33
CA PHE A 120 -9.82 -3.59 -7.38
C PHE A 120 -10.52 -4.16 -8.60
N PRO A 121 -11.67 -3.59 -9.00
CA PRO A 121 -12.39 -4.00 -10.21
C PRO A 121 -11.81 -3.33 -11.45
N PHE A 122 -11.84 -4.06 -12.58
CA PHE A 122 -11.43 -3.56 -13.89
C PHE A 122 -12.45 -3.92 -14.96
N ASN A 123 -12.81 -2.97 -15.81
CA ASN A 123 -13.67 -3.17 -16.98
C ASN A 123 -14.93 -3.99 -16.68
N LEU A 124 -15.56 -3.76 -15.54
CA LEU A 124 -16.72 -4.55 -15.10
C LEU A 124 -17.86 -4.46 -16.13
N PRO A 125 -18.53 -5.60 -16.43
CA PRO A 125 -19.69 -5.62 -17.30
C PRO A 125 -20.83 -4.76 -16.74
N ALA A 126 -21.71 -4.27 -17.62
CA ALA A 126 -22.87 -3.48 -17.23
C ALA A 126 -23.92 -4.34 -16.49
N ASP A 127 -24.03 -5.62 -16.85
CA ASP A 127 -24.95 -6.55 -16.20
C ASP A 127 -24.57 -6.82 -14.72
N PRO A 128 -25.48 -6.61 -13.75
CA PRO A 128 -25.18 -6.76 -12.33
C PRO A 128 -24.77 -8.18 -11.93
N ALA A 129 -25.39 -9.22 -12.54
CA ALA A 129 -25.08 -10.61 -12.23
C ALA A 129 -23.67 -10.99 -12.72
N ALA A 130 -23.33 -10.58 -13.95
CA ALA A 130 -22.00 -10.76 -14.50
C ALA A 130 -20.93 -10.00 -13.70
N ARG A 131 -21.22 -8.77 -13.25
CA ARG A 131 -20.35 -7.99 -12.36
C ARG A 131 -20.07 -8.72 -11.06
N THR A 132 -21.11 -9.23 -10.41
CA THR A 132 -20.99 -9.99 -9.17
C THR A 132 -20.16 -11.26 -9.38
N ALA A 133 -20.35 -11.96 -10.49
CA ALA A 133 -19.58 -13.15 -10.84
C ALA A 133 -18.08 -12.86 -11.00
N VAL A 134 -17.73 -11.72 -11.64
CA VAL A 134 -16.32 -11.29 -11.77
C VAL A 134 -15.74 -10.99 -10.39
N MET A 135 -16.41 -10.18 -9.58
CA MET A 135 -15.91 -9.78 -8.27
C MET A 135 -15.73 -10.97 -7.31
N LYS A 136 -16.62 -11.96 -7.38
CA LYS A 136 -16.54 -13.18 -6.56
C LYS A 136 -15.25 -13.97 -6.80
N GLN A 137 -14.69 -13.93 -8.00
CA GLN A 137 -13.45 -14.65 -8.33
C GLN A 137 -12.23 -14.10 -7.58
N CYS A 138 -12.27 -12.83 -7.17
CA CYS A 138 -11.20 -12.19 -6.41
C CYS A 138 -11.43 -12.16 -4.89
N GLN A 139 -12.57 -12.67 -4.42
CA GLN A 139 -12.83 -12.74 -2.99
C GLN A 139 -11.85 -13.71 -2.30
N ILE A 140 -11.26 -13.25 -1.20
CA ILE A 140 -10.40 -14.03 -0.32
C ILE A 140 -10.97 -13.83 1.10
N GLU A 141 -11.34 -14.92 1.75
CA GLU A 141 -11.98 -14.85 3.07
C GLU A 141 -11.01 -14.37 4.15
N LYS A 142 -9.74 -14.79 4.04
CA LYS A 142 -8.70 -14.41 5.00
C LYS A 142 -7.34 -14.40 4.34
N ILE A 143 -6.56 -13.39 4.66
CA ILE A 143 -5.13 -13.30 4.31
C ILE A 143 -4.37 -13.18 5.63
N ASP A 144 -3.38 -14.04 5.86
CA ASP A 144 -2.54 -13.97 7.05
C ASP A 144 -1.36 -13.02 6.81
N TRP A 145 -1.04 -12.22 7.82
CA TRP A 145 0.15 -11.35 7.79
C TRP A 145 1.44 -12.14 7.61
N LYS A 146 1.50 -13.37 8.11
CA LYS A 146 2.68 -14.23 8.00
C LYS A 146 3.00 -14.67 6.56
N ASP A 147 2.04 -14.54 5.66
CA ASP A 147 2.18 -14.87 4.24
C ASP A 147 2.74 -13.69 3.41
N HIS A 148 3.17 -12.63 4.09
CA HIS A 148 3.67 -11.37 3.50
C HIS A 148 5.18 -11.30 3.36
#